data_644c6c52042c5118a95c41eb11ee16fe
#
_entry.id   644c6c52042c5118a95c41eb11ee16fe
#
_cell.length_a   1.000
_cell.length_b   1.000
_cell.length_c   1.000
_cell.angle_alpha   90.00
_cell.angle_beta   90.00
_cell.angle_gamma   90.00
#
_symmetry.space_group_name_H-M   'P 1'
#
loop_
_entity.id
_entity.type
_entity.pdbx_description
1 polymer ?
#
loop_
_entity_poly.entity_id
_entity_poly.type
_entity_poly.pdbx_seq_one_letter_code
_entity_poly.pdbx_strand_id
1 'polypeptide(L)'
;NFASSEAVLASENLSFGQGACDNESFNATIHPFIRNAVAGMEFGGSALNKRYSKGNNRGTYRRTSDVYALATAVLFQSPVQNFAIAPNNLTDAPAWAMDFMKEVPTTWDDLVFIDGYPGKYVILARKSAGKWYVTGINAQKETLKIKTTLPMLESGSYVTQYSEDESLNGSVERVKINRKQEVTWTIPYNGAQLLVTE
;
A
#
# COMPACT_ATOMS: atom_id res chain seq x y z
N ASN A 1 -7.19 -14.12 20.94
CA ASN A 1 -6.20 -13.93 19.85
C ASN A 1 -6.86 -13.91 18.49
N PHE A 2 -7.70 -12.91 18.25
CA PHE A 2 -8.43 -12.76 16.99
C PHE A 2 -7.57 -12.14 15.88
N ALA A 3 -6.40 -11.62 16.21
CA ALA A 3 -5.56 -10.90 15.28
C ALA A 3 -4.49 -11.75 14.59
N SER A 4 -4.12 -12.89 15.15
CA SER A 4 -2.93 -13.61 14.73
C SER A 4 -3.12 -14.59 13.56
N SER A 5 -4.34 -15.01 13.27
CA SER A 5 -4.55 -16.06 12.28
C SER A 5 -4.72 -15.58 10.84
N GLU A 6 -4.72 -14.28 10.60
CA GLU A 6 -5.27 -13.79 9.33
C GLU A 6 -4.35 -12.92 8.50
N ALA A 7 -3.30 -12.46 9.09
CA ALA A 7 -2.29 -11.72 8.35
C ALA A 7 -1.38 -12.65 7.54
N VAL A 8 -1.20 -13.83 8.04
CA VAL A 8 -0.54 -14.92 7.32
C VAL A 8 -1.25 -15.21 6.00
N LEU A 9 -2.56 -15.04 5.95
CA LEU A 9 -3.35 -15.24 4.73
C LEU A 9 -3.00 -14.27 3.59
N ALA A 10 -2.53 -13.06 3.85
CA ALA A 10 -2.17 -12.15 2.77
C ALA A 10 -0.88 -12.59 2.04
N SER A 11 0.13 -13.06 2.76
CA SER A 11 1.34 -13.59 2.14
C SER A 11 1.16 -15.00 1.61
N GLU A 12 0.40 -15.82 2.27
CA GLU A 12 0.01 -17.15 1.77
C GLU A 12 -0.80 -17.05 0.47
N ASN A 13 -1.68 -16.08 0.38
CA ASN A 13 -2.47 -15.83 -0.82
C ASN A 13 -1.61 -15.53 -2.04
N LEU A 14 -0.56 -14.75 -1.90
CA LEU A 14 0.41 -14.50 -2.97
C LEU A 14 1.20 -15.74 -3.35
N SER A 15 1.44 -16.62 -2.39
CA SER A 15 2.30 -17.79 -2.57
C SER A 15 1.57 -18.99 -3.15
N PHE A 16 0.29 -19.17 -2.86
CA PHE A 16 -0.38 -20.45 -3.04
C PHE A 16 -1.53 -20.47 -4.05
N GLY A 17 -1.99 -19.34 -4.55
CA GLY A 17 -3.11 -19.37 -5.47
C GLY A 17 -3.32 -18.12 -6.31
N GLN A 18 -3.53 -18.32 -7.62
CA GLN A 18 -3.83 -17.23 -8.54
C GLN A 18 -5.12 -16.48 -8.16
N GLY A 19 -6.14 -17.18 -7.66
CA GLY A 19 -7.40 -16.57 -7.25
C GLY A 19 -7.24 -15.56 -6.10
N ALA A 20 -6.26 -15.77 -5.24
CA ALA A 20 -5.95 -14.83 -4.17
C ALA A 20 -5.24 -13.59 -4.70
N CYS A 21 -4.29 -13.75 -5.62
CA CYS A 21 -3.66 -12.63 -6.32
C CYS A 21 -4.69 -11.82 -7.12
N ASP A 22 -5.67 -12.48 -7.73
CA ASP A 22 -6.73 -11.83 -8.52
C ASP A 22 -7.68 -10.97 -7.66
N ASN A 23 -7.79 -11.27 -6.36
CA ASN A 23 -8.64 -10.57 -5.40
C ASN A 23 -7.84 -9.71 -4.39
N GLU A 24 -6.55 -9.54 -4.56
CA GLU A 24 -5.68 -8.89 -3.60
C GLU A 24 -6.11 -7.46 -3.26
N SER A 25 -6.35 -6.62 -4.25
CA SER A 25 -6.79 -5.24 -4.05
C SER A 25 -8.18 -5.13 -3.42
N PHE A 26 -9.11 -6.02 -3.82
CA PHE A 26 -10.43 -6.08 -3.22
C PHE A 26 -10.33 -6.41 -1.72
N ASN A 27 -9.56 -7.42 -1.35
CA ASN A 27 -9.36 -7.80 0.04
C ASN A 27 -8.67 -6.67 0.84
N ALA A 28 -7.65 -6.04 0.27
CA ALA A 28 -6.95 -4.93 0.93
C ALA A 28 -7.89 -3.76 1.26
N THR A 29 -8.86 -3.46 0.39
CA THR A 29 -9.82 -2.38 0.65
C THR A 29 -10.93 -2.76 1.65
N ILE A 30 -11.00 -4.02 2.07
CA ILE A 30 -11.94 -4.49 3.11
C ILE A 30 -11.28 -4.53 4.49
N HIS A 31 -10.03 -4.96 4.59
CA HIS A 31 -9.36 -5.21 5.86
C HIS A 31 -9.37 -4.02 6.84
N PRO A 32 -9.16 -2.76 6.43
CA PRO A 32 -9.23 -1.63 7.36
C PRO A 32 -10.60 -1.47 8.06
N PHE A 33 -11.67 -1.88 7.38
CA PHE A 33 -13.04 -1.73 7.89
C PHE A 33 -13.53 -2.89 8.76
N ILE A 34 -12.92 -4.07 8.62
CA ILE A 34 -13.33 -5.26 9.38
C ILE A 34 -12.26 -5.72 10.35
N ARG A 35 -11.06 -6.01 9.89
CA ARG A 35 -9.97 -6.57 10.70
C ARG A 35 -9.33 -5.51 11.59
N ASN A 36 -8.84 -4.45 10.99
CA ASN A 36 -8.17 -3.39 11.73
C ASN A 36 -9.14 -2.52 12.55
N ALA A 37 -10.45 -2.62 12.29
CA ALA A 37 -11.46 -2.03 13.16
C ALA A 37 -11.54 -2.72 14.54
N VAL A 38 -11.12 -3.98 14.64
CA VAL A 38 -11.14 -4.76 15.88
C VAL A 38 -9.78 -4.76 16.58
N ALA A 39 -8.72 -4.99 15.84
CA ALA A 39 -7.35 -5.10 16.38
C ALA A 39 -6.29 -4.96 15.28
N GLY A 40 -5.02 -4.87 15.70
CA GLY A 40 -3.89 -5.05 14.80
C GLY A 40 -3.89 -6.46 14.19
N MET A 41 -3.25 -6.59 13.05
CA MET A 41 -3.05 -7.86 12.33
C MET A 41 -1.57 -8.04 12.02
N GLU A 42 -1.13 -9.26 11.75
CA GLU A 42 0.20 -9.47 11.18
C GLU A 42 0.18 -9.05 9.70
N PHE A 43 1.22 -8.37 9.25
CA PHE A 43 1.38 -8.00 7.87
C PHE A 43 2.24 -9.03 7.16
N GLY A 44 1.63 -9.79 6.26
CA GLY A 44 2.33 -10.78 5.46
C GLY A 44 2.97 -10.22 4.19
N GLY A 45 2.71 -8.98 3.87
CA GLY A 45 3.33 -8.24 2.76
C GLY A 45 3.04 -8.79 1.37
N SER A 46 3.07 -7.90 0.39
CA SER A 46 3.06 -8.27 -1.02
C SER A 46 4.48 -8.47 -1.52
N ALA A 47 4.66 -9.36 -2.50
CA ALA A 47 5.93 -9.49 -3.20
C ALA A 47 6.19 -8.26 -4.08
N LEU A 48 7.46 -7.89 -4.29
CA LEU A 48 7.84 -6.78 -5.15
C LEU A 48 7.89 -7.09 -6.65
N ASN A 49 7.66 -8.31 -7.06
CA ASN A 49 7.69 -8.70 -8.47
C ASN A 49 6.30 -9.04 -8.98
N LYS A 50 6.06 -8.76 -10.26
CA LYS A 50 4.83 -9.22 -10.94
C LYS A 50 4.68 -10.74 -10.92
N ARG A 51 5.77 -11.46 -10.80
CA ARG A 51 5.78 -12.92 -10.65
C ARG A 51 6.46 -13.27 -9.33
N TYR A 52 5.73 -13.92 -8.45
CA TYR A 52 6.24 -14.33 -7.14
C TYR A 52 7.51 -15.20 -7.25
N SER A 53 7.56 -16.13 -8.18
CA SER A 53 8.71 -17.00 -8.38
C SER A 53 9.27 -16.85 -9.79
N LYS A 54 10.31 -16.02 -9.93
CA LYS A 54 11.02 -15.84 -11.20
C LYS A 54 11.70 -17.15 -11.61
N GLY A 55 11.49 -17.57 -12.84
CA GLY A 55 12.04 -18.82 -13.35
C GLY A 55 11.25 -20.09 -13.00
N ASN A 56 10.19 -19.97 -12.20
CA ASN A 56 9.28 -21.06 -11.89
C ASN A 56 8.01 -20.96 -12.73
N ASN A 57 7.76 -21.93 -13.61
CA ASN A 57 6.55 -21.98 -14.44
C ASN A 57 5.26 -22.17 -13.63
N ARG A 58 5.36 -22.47 -12.34
CA ARG A 58 4.22 -22.60 -11.41
C ARG A 58 3.97 -21.35 -10.58
N GLY A 59 4.77 -20.31 -10.74
CA GLY A 59 4.61 -19.06 -9.99
C GLY A 59 3.29 -18.36 -10.32
N THR A 60 2.63 -17.84 -9.28
CA THR A 60 1.46 -16.99 -9.44
C THR A 60 1.88 -15.60 -9.97
N TYR A 61 1.00 -14.99 -10.73
CA TYR A 61 1.17 -13.61 -11.19
C TYR A 61 0.42 -12.67 -10.28
N ARG A 62 1.12 -11.71 -9.71
CA ARG A 62 0.55 -10.60 -8.98
C ARG A 62 -0.18 -9.67 -9.94
N ARG A 63 -1.38 -9.21 -9.55
CA ARG A 63 -2.18 -8.23 -10.30
C ARG A 63 -1.89 -6.79 -9.88
N THR A 64 -1.24 -6.62 -8.75
CA THR A 64 -0.79 -5.35 -8.18
C THR A 64 0.67 -5.08 -8.52
N SER A 65 1.22 -3.97 -8.04
CA SER A 65 2.62 -3.62 -8.28
C SER A 65 3.36 -3.25 -7.00
N ASP A 66 4.55 -2.66 -7.18
CA ASP A 66 5.44 -2.38 -6.07
C ASP A 66 4.91 -1.25 -5.18
N VAL A 67 4.29 -0.20 -5.75
CA VAL A 67 3.69 0.88 -4.93
C VAL A 67 2.51 0.35 -4.11
N TYR A 68 1.71 -0.55 -4.68
CA TYR A 68 0.66 -1.24 -3.93
C TYR A 68 1.24 -2.01 -2.74
N ALA A 69 2.34 -2.75 -2.94
CA ALA A 69 3.00 -3.49 -1.86
C ALA A 69 3.44 -2.55 -0.71
N LEU A 70 4.02 -1.39 -1.03
CA LEU A 70 4.39 -0.39 -0.03
C LEU A 70 3.16 0.24 0.63
N ALA A 71 2.12 0.52 -0.14
CA ALA A 71 0.87 1.09 0.35
C ALA A 71 0.18 0.21 1.40
N THR A 72 0.19 -1.12 1.22
CA THR A 72 -0.39 -2.06 2.17
C THR A 72 0.35 -2.07 3.52
N ALA A 73 1.65 -1.79 3.54
CA ALA A 73 2.42 -1.67 4.79
C ALA A 73 1.95 -0.48 5.66
N VAL A 74 1.43 0.57 5.03
CA VAL A 74 0.83 1.70 5.72
C VAL A 74 -0.67 1.46 5.98
N LEU A 75 -1.37 0.84 5.03
CA LEU A 75 -2.81 0.61 5.12
C LEU A 75 -3.19 -0.28 6.31
N PHE A 76 -2.46 -1.37 6.50
CA PHE A 76 -2.77 -2.34 7.54
C PHE A 76 -2.15 -1.95 8.88
N GLN A 77 -2.93 -2.05 9.93
CA GLN A 77 -2.43 -1.86 11.28
C GLN A 77 -1.74 -3.14 11.76
N SER A 78 -0.43 -3.17 11.64
CA SER A 78 0.38 -4.31 12.04
C SER A 78 1.66 -3.87 12.77
N PRO A 79 1.86 -4.28 14.02
CA PRO A 79 3.13 -4.05 14.71
C PRO A 79 4.25 -5.00 14.23
N VAL A 80 3.89 -6.03 13.48
CA VAL A 80 4.81 -6.99 12.89
C VAL A 80 4.65 -6.97 11.38
N GLN A 81 5.70 -6.52 10.67
CA GLN A 81 5.70 -6.46 9.21
C GLN A 81 6.70 -7.45 8.65
N ASN A 82 6.21 -8.31 7.76
CA ASN A 82 7.00 -9.30 7.06
C ASN A 82 6.80 -9.12 5.55
N PHE A 83 7.78 -8.53 4.87
CA PHE A 83 7.75 -8.38 3.42
C PHE A 83 8.12 -9.69 2.73
N ALA A 84 7.31 -10.12 1.77
CA ALA A 84 7.56 -11.33 0.96
C ALA A 84 8.63 -11.05 -0.10
N ILE A 85 9.88 -10.99 0.31
CA ILE A 85 11.03 -10.70 -0.55
C ILE A 85 11.73 -12.00 -0.92
N ALA A 86 11.97 -12.20 -2.22
CA ALA A 86 12.80 -13.27 -2.76
C ALA A 86 14.23 -12.75 -3.05
N PRO A 87 15.25 -13.61 -3.09
CA PRO A 87 16.63 -13.18 -3.32
C PRO A 87 16.85 -12.33 -4.58
N ASN A 88 16.08 -12.58 -5.65
CA ASN A 88 16.12 -11.79 -6.87
C ASN A 88 15.58 -10.37 -6.71
N ASN A 89 14.80 -10.07 -5.65
CA ASN A 89 14.34 -8.70 -5.39
C ASN A 89 15.48 -7.74 -5.07
N LEU A 90 16.60 -8.23 -4.56
CA LEU A 90 17.79 -7.42 -4.32
C LEU A 90 18.37 -6.80 -5.61
N THR A 91 18.07 -7.40 -6.77
CA THR A 91 18.56 -6.95 -8.08
C THR A 91 17.45 -6.46 -9.00
N ASP A 92 16.24 -6.95 -8.84
CA ASP A 92 15.11 -6.69 -9.76
C ASP A 92 14.14 -5.64 -9.24
N ALA A 93 14.06 -5.46 -7.91
CA ALA A 93 13.16 -4.47 -7.33
C ALA A 93 13.74 -3.05 -7.47
N PRO A 94 12.89 -2.04 -7.63
CA PRO A 94 13.35 -0.66 -7.63
C PRO A 94 14.00 -0.29 -6.29
N ALA A 95 15.12 0.45 -6.34
CA ALA A 95 15.85 0.86 -5.13
C ALA A 95 14.93 1.62 -4.14
N TRP A 96 14.08 2.52 -4.66
CA TRP A 96 13.14 3.27 -3.84
C TRP A 96 12.15 2.40 -3.07
N ALA A 97 11.77 1.23 -3.60
CA ALA A 97 10.88 0.30 -2.90
C ALA A 97 11.62 -0.38 -1.74
N MET A 98 12.86 -0.80 -1.98
CA MET A 98 13.70 -1.41 -0.95
C MET A 98 14.03 -0.42 0.18
N ASP A 99 14.27 0.84 -0.17
CA ASP A 99 14.59 1.89 0.82
C ASP A 99 13.35 2.22 1.67
N PHE A 100 12.18 2.34 1.05
CA PHE A 100 10.93 2.51 1.80
C PHE A 100 10.69 1.37 2.81
N MET A 101 10.90 0.11 2.41
CA MET A 101 10.72 -1.05 3.29
C MET A 101 11.63 -1.05 4.52
N LYS A 102 12.82 -0.44 4.41
CA LYS A 102 13.74 -0.29 5.56
C LYS A 102 13.28 0.79 6.53
N GLU A 103 12.52 1.77 6.07
CA GLU A 103 12.17 2.99 6.82
C GLU A 103 10.73 3.02 7.31
N VAL A 104 9.83 2.25 6.70
CA VAL A 104 8.40 2.27 7.07
C VAL A 104 8.20 1.83 8.52
N PRO A 105 7.48 2.63 9.33
CA PRO A 105 7.21 2.27 10.72
C PRO A 105 6.28 1.07 10.84
N THR A 106 6.40 0.34 11.97
CA THR A 106 5.47 -0.73 12.35
C THR A 106 4.46 -0.30 13.40
N THR A 107 4.71 0.85 14.04
CA THR A 107 3.84 1.43 15.07
C THR A 107 3.43 2.85 14.69
N TRP A 108 2.21 3.20 15.04
CA TRP A 108 1.59 4.43 14.61
C TRP A 108 1.05 5.22 15.80
N ASP A 109 1.31 6.53 15.80
CA ASP A 109 0.87 7.46 16.84
C ASP A 109 -0.56 7.95 16.60
N ASP A 110 -0.97 8.00 15.31
CA ASP A 110 -2.27 8.52 14.91
C ASP A 110 -2.78 7.86 13.62
N LEU A 111 -4.10 7.89 13.43
CA LEU A 111 -4.80 7.37 12.24
C LEU A 111 -5.92 8.33 11.84
N VAL A 112 -5.96 8.71 10.57
CA VAL A 112 -7.04 9.49 9.98
C VAL A 112 -7.61 8.74 8.78
N PHE A 113 -8.88 8.39 8.84
CA PHE A 113 -9.63 7.94 7.66
C PHE A 113 -9.99 9.17 6.81
N ILE A 114 -9.65 9.13 5.53
CA ILE A 114 -9.84 10.26 4.63
C ILE A 114 -11.05 10.03 3.73
N ASP A 115 -11.07 8.92 3.01
CA ASP A 115 -12.18 8.56 2.11
C ASP A 115 -12.13 7.07 1.78
N GLY A 116 -13.25 6.50 1.33
CA GLY A 116 -13.28 5.12 0.88
C GLY A 116 -14.60 4.40 1.09
N TYR A 117 -14.69 3.26 0.44
CA TYR A 117 -15.80 2.33 0.57
C TYR A 117 -15.30 0.88 0.49
N PRO A 118 -15.65 -0.01 1.42
CA PRO A 118 -15.20 -1.39 1.43
C PRO A 118 -15.39 -2.08 0.07
N GLY A 119 -14.34 -2.73 -0.41
CA GLY A 119 -14.34 -3.42 -1.70
C GLY A 119 -14.22 -2.51 -2.93
N LYS A 120 -14.14 -1.19 -2.75
CA LYS A 120 -13.96 -0.24 -3.85
C LYS A 120 -12.60 0.45 -3.79
N TYR A 121 -12.39 1.28 -2.80
CA TYR A 121 -11.12 1.97 -2.56
C TYR A 121 -11.03 2.41 -1.11
N VAL A 122 -9.84 2.75 -0.69
CA VAL A 122 -9.59 3.30 0.65
C VAL A 122 -8.45 4.29 0.61
N ILE A 123 -8.61 5.41 1.31
CA ILE A 123 -7.57 6.41 1.53
C ILE A 123 -7.53 6.70 3.03
N LEU A 124 -6.36 6.51 3.63
CA LEU A 124 -6.13 6.84 5.03
C LEU A 124 -4.73 7.39 5.25
N ALA A 125 -4.54 8.06 6.36
CA ALA A 125 -3.25 8.57 6.81
C ALA A 125 -2.88 7.96 8.16
N ARG A 126 -1.59 7.67 8.35
CA ARG A 126 -1.02 7.27 9.63
C ARG A 126 0.16 8.17 9.97
N LYS A 127 0.33 8.43 11.25
CA LYS A 127 1.45 9.23 11.76
C LYS A 127 2.40 8.37 12.56
N SER A 128 3.68 8.57 12.38
CA SER A 128 4.72 7.99 13.23
C SER A 128 5.90 8.93 13.34
N ALA A 129 6.38 9.17 14.55
CA ALA A 129 7.54 10.01 14.84
C ALA A 129 7.48 11.40 14.14
N GLY A 130 6.29 12.00 14.10
CA GLY A 130 6.06 13.30 13.47
C GLY A 130 5.80 13.27 11.95
N LYS A 131 6.10 12.18 11.26
CA LYS A 131 5.86 12.03 9.83
C LYS A 131 4.48 11.44 9.54
N TRP A 132 3.85 11.93 8.48
CA TRP A 132 2.62 11.38 7.94
C TRP A 132 2.87 10.49 6.73
N TYR A 133 2.22 9.36 6.72
CA TYR A 133 2.16 8.39 5.64
C TYR A 133 0.71 8.30 5.18
N VAL A 134 0.42 8.79 3.98
CA VAL A 134 -0.96 8.82 3.44
C VAL A 134 -1.04 7.86 2.27
N THR A 135 -1.90 6.88 2.36
CA THR A 135 -2.00 5.80 1.38
C THR A 135 -3.40 5.72 0.78
N GLY A 136 -3.46 5.45 -0.53
CA GLY A 136 -4.69 5.14 -1.24
C GLY A 136 -4.51 3.88 -2.08
N ILE A 137 -5.52 3.00 -2.05
CA ILE A 137 -5.60 1.77 -2.86
C ILE A 137 -6.94 1.74 -3.59
N ASN A 138 -6.93 1.30 -4.85
CA ASN A 138 -8.10 1.19 -5.69
C ASN A 138 -8.33 -0.26 -6.16
N ALA A 139 -9.50 -0.80 -5.84
CA ALA A 139 -9.97 -2.11 -6.30
C ALA A 139 -11.07 -2.00 -7.38
N GLN A 140 -11.47 -0.80 -7.77
CA GLN A 140 -12.44 -0.59 -8.84
C GLN A 140 -11.78 -0.83 -10.20
N LYS A 141 -12.52 -1.41 -11.14
CA LYS A 141 -12.00 -1.74 -12.48
C LYS A 141 -11.64 -0.53 -13.34
N GLU A 142 -11.98 0.66 -12.88
CA GLU A 142 -11.65 1.94 -13.49
C GLU A 142 -10.68 2.74 -12.62
N THR A 143 -9.93 3.65 -13.22
CA THR A 143 -9.01 4.52 -12.50
C THR A 143 -9.77 5.45 -11.58
N LEU A 144 -9.44 5.41 -10.29
CA LEU A 144 -9.95 6.35 -9.29
C LEU A 144 -9.35 7.74 -9.54
N LYS A 145 -10.21 8.74 -9.77
CA LYS A 145 -9.79 10.15 -9.92
C LYS A 145 -10.60 11.02 -8.97
N ILE A 146 -10.01 11.34 -7.82
CA ILE A 146 -10.65 12.18 -6.82
C ILE A 146 -9.66 13.20 -6.26
N LYS A 147 -10.19 14.22 -5.58
CA LYS A 147 -9.42 15.18 -4.81
C LYS A 147 -9.84 15.15 -3.36
N THR A 148 -8.87 15.19 -2.47
CA THR A 148 -9.12 15.31 -1.04
C THR A 148 -8.30 16.45 -0.45
N THR A 149 -8.80 17.07 0.62
CA THR A 149 -8.02 18.01 1.42
C THR A 149 -7.38 17.25 2.56
N LEU A 150 -6.09 17.43 2.75
CA LEU A 150 -5.28 16.76 3.77
C LEU A 150 -4.71 17.80 4.76
N PRO A 151 -5.50 18.24 5.76
CA PRO A 151 -5.12 19.31 6.67
C PRO A 151 -3.91 18.97 7.55
N MET A 152 -3.55 17.68 7.66
CA MET A 152 -2.35 17.25 8.35
C MET A 152 -1.05 17.51 7.57
N LEU A 153 -1.13 17.80 6.26
CA LEU A 153 0.04 18.16 5.45
C LEU A 153 0.24 19.67 5.48
N GLU A 154 1.44 20.10 5.83
CA GLU A 154 1.75 21.53 5.91
C GLU A 154 1.79 22.18 4.52
N SER A 155 1.08 23.30 4.36
CA SER A 155 1.09 24.07 3.11
C SER A 155 2.49 24.58 2.79
N GLY A 156 2.93 24.33 1.57
CA GLY A 156 4.27 24.71 1.10
C GLY A 156 5.37 23.70 1.44
N SER A 157 5.09 22.71 2.29
CA SER A 157 6.02 21.60 2.55
C SER A 157 6.12 20.67 1.33
N TYR A 158 7.00 19.69 1.43
CA TYR A 158 7.18 18.67 0.42
C TYR A 158 6.81 17.30 0.96
N VAL A 159 6.33 16.46 0.06
CA VAL A 159 6.11 15.02 0.29
C VAL A 159 6.82 14.23 -0.78
N THR A 160 7.28 13.05 -0.43
CA THR A 160 7.66 12.03 -1.41
C THR A 160 6.39 11.29 -1.82
N GLN A 161 6.05 11.35 -3.10
CA GLN A 161 4.90 10.67 -3.69
C GLN A 161 5.35 9.44 -4.46
N TYR A 162 4.79 8.31 -4.13
CA TYR A 162 4.89 7.06 -4.88
C TYR A 162 3.57 6.86 -5.61
N SER A 163 3.62 6.64 -6.92
CA SER A 163 2.41 6.48 -7.76
C SER A 163 2.63 5.47 -8.86
N GLU A 164 1.56 5.06 -9.49
CA GLU A 164 1.55 4.07 -10.57
C GLU A 164 0.79 4.61 -11.77
N ASP A 165 1.29 4.29 -12.96
CA ASP A 165 0.56 4.54 -14.20
C ASP A 165 -0.47 3.44 -14.48
N GLU A 166 -1.24 3.56 -15.59
CA GLU A 166 -2.26 2.58 -15.99
C GLU A 166 -1.68 1.18 -16.28
N SER A 167 -0.38 1.07 -16.49
CA SER A 167 0.34 -0.20 -16.66
C SER A 167 0.93 -0.72 -15.35
N LEU A 168 0.65 -0.05 -14.23
CA LEU A 168 1.19 -0.33 -12.90
C LEU A 168 2.71 -0.21 -12.82
N ASN A 169 3.31 0.69 -13.61
CA ASN A 169 4.70 1.06 -13.42
C ASN A 169 4.80 2.10 -12.31
N GLY A 170 5.62 1.80 -11.31
CA GLY A 170 5.83 2.68 -10.17
C GLY A 170 6.78 3.83 -10.50
N SER A 171 6.48 5.01 -9.94
CA SER A 171 7.33 6.19 -9.97
C SER A 171 7.38 6.87 -8.61
N VAL A 172 8.44 7.63 -8.38
CA VAL A 172 8.64 8.41 -7.15
C VAL A 172 8.95 9.85 -7.53
N GLU A 173 8.23 10.76 -6.93
CA GLU A 173 8.37 12.20 -7.19
C GLU A 173 8.35 12.97 -5.88
N ARG A 174 9.05 14.11 -5.87
CA ARG A 174 8.96 15.10 -4.78
C ARG A 174 7.91 16.15 -5.13
N VAL A 175 6.82 16.17 -4.38
CA VAL A 175 5.65 17.01 -4.67
C VAL A 175 5.48 18.08 -3.60
N LYS A 176 5.26 19.32 -4.02
CA LYS A 176 4.98 20.42 -3.11
C LYS A 176 3.50 20.50 -2.78
N ILE A 177 3.17 20.58 -1.50
CA ILE A 177 1.79 20.73 -1.03
C ILE A 177 1.31 22.15 -1.31
N ASN A 178 0.19 22.26 -2.00
CA ASN A 178 -0.41 23.55 -2.34
C ASN A 178 -1.04 24.24 -1.12
N ARG A 179 -1.42 25.52 -1.29
CA ARG A 179 -2.01 26.34 -0.20
C ARG A 179 -3.33 25.78 0.34
N LYS A 180 -4.06 25.02 -0.47
CA LYS A 180 -5.34 24.41 -0.07
C LYS A 180 -5.15 23.02 0.54
N GLN A 181 -3.92 22.53 0.60
CA GLN A 181 -3.60 21.17 1.07
C GLN A 181 -4.39 20.08 0.30
N GLU A 182 -4.71 20.39 -0.96
CA GLU A 182 -5.42 19.45 -1.85
C GLU A 182 -4.45 18.51 -2.51
N VAL A 183 -4.80 17.23 -2.47
CA VAL A 183 -4.11 16.15 -3.19
C VAL A 183 -5.05 15.55 -4.22
N THR A 184 -4.56 15.37 -5.43
CA THR A 184 -5.24 14.64 -6.49
C THR A 184 -4.79 13.19 -6.44
N TRP A 185 -5.74 12.29 -6.28
CA TRP A 185 -5.55 10.86 -6.36
C TRP A 185 -5.85 10.39 -7.77
N THR A 186 -4.90 9.74 -8.41
CA THR A 186 -5.07 9.08 -9.71
C THR A 186 -4.51 7.69 -9.55
N ILE A 187 -5.40 6.75 -9.20
CA ILE A 187 -5.00 5.41 -8.81
C ILE A 187 -5.63 4.42 -9.80
N PRO A 188 -4.84 3.71 -10.62
CA PRO A 188 -5.35 2.72 -11.55
C PRO A 188 -5.98 1.52 -10.82
N TYR A 189 -6.71 0.70 -11.54
CA TYR A 189 -7.23 -0.56 -11.02
C TYR A 189 -6.08 -1.45 -10.52
N ASN A 190 -6.23 -2.02 -9.33
CA ASN A 190 -5.19 -2.78 -8.61
C ASN A 190 -3.94 -1.97 -8.24
N GLY A 191 -4.02 -0.66 -8.33
CA GLY A 191 -2.92 0.23 -8.03
C GLY A 191 -3.05 0.92 -6.69
N ALA A 192 -2.02 1.72 -6.39
CA ALA A 192 -1.94 2.55 -5.20
C ALA A 192 -1.26 3.89 -5.46
N GLN A 193 -1.43 4.79 -4.51
CA GLN A 193 -0.68 6.03 -4.39
C GLN A 193 -0.33 6.24 -2.92
N LEU A 194 0.90 6.62 -2.64
CA LEU A 194 1.41 6.80 -1.29
C LEU A 194 2.14 8.13 -1.20
N LEU A 195 1.93 8.87 -0.12
CA LEU A 195 2.60 10.13 0.19
C LEU A 195 3.28 9.99 1.54
N VAL A 196 4.52 10.48 1.63
CA VAL A 196 5.28 10.52 2.89
C VAL A 196 5.81 11.94 3.09
N THR A 197 5.52 12.55 4.24
CA THR A 197 6.09 13.87 4.59
C THR A 197 7.59 13.77 4.83
N GLU A 198 8.31 14.80 4.42
CA GLU A 198 9.76 14.89 4.63
C GLU A 198 10.14 15.25 6.08
#